data_ee234aa0f46e5e0e28e0b48b6d111bc5
#
_entry.id   ee234aa0f46e5e0e28e0b48b6d111bc5
#
_cell.length_a   1.000
_cell.length_b   1.000
_cell.length_c   1.000
_cell.angle_alpha   90.00
_cell.angle_beta   90.00
_cell.angle_gamma   90.00
#
_symmetry.space_group_name_H-M   'P 1'
#
loop_
_entity.id
_entity.type
_entity.pdbx_description
1 polymer ?
#
loop_
_entity_poly.entity_id
_entity_poly.type
_entity_poly.pdbx_seq_one_letter_code
_entity_poly.pdbx_strand_id
1 'polypeptide(L)'
;MKNRKIEYSKPLLITLILVLVIFFILFIINKRSSNNYSSLKKDTKKDIIYTYEESSRSRSYIPQINLFSLDALKINKEIIKDSREYLDSNTPNKSVIYNYNYYKDKLSVVLTYKDINDNGELEFSFKTYVLDLSNDGSVMSDSDILNLYDITKMGIDNLIKKKLYDVYQDEVSKNIIDSNECDYLCYLKLRGTNNFSENSNYYIENGHLVVYRSFNVYTKYKEEKYFTRDNFKFIVK
;
A
#
# COMPACT_ATOMS: atom_id res chain seq x y z
N MET A 1 18.31 60.30 -16.86
CA MET A 1 18.04 59.02 -16.15
C MET A 1 19.41 58.43 -15.71
N LYS A 2 19.66 58.44 -14.38
CA LYS A 2 20.90 57.87 -13.82
C LYS A 2 20.75 56.35 -13.65
N ASN A 3 21.53 55.58 -14.43
CA ASN A 3 21.64 54.13 -14.24
C ASN A 3 22.28 53.85 -12.87
N ARG A 4 21.51 53.39 -11.88
CA ARG A 4 22.04 52.85 -10.65
C ARG A 4 22.64 51.46 -10.95
N LYS A 5 23.95 51.34 -10.97
CA LYS A 5 24.62 50.02 -10.90
C LYS A 5 24.31 49.45 -9.52
N ILE A 6 23.64 48.31 -9.52
CA ILE A 6 23.39 47.52 -8.28
C ILE A 6 24.72 46.81 -7.98
N GLU A 7 25.52 47.33 -7.05
CA GLU A 7 26.68 46.64 -6.49
C GLU A 7 26.19 45.59 -5.49
N TYR A 8 26.18 44.34 -5.89
CA TYR A 8 25.93 43.27 -4.93
C TYR A 8 27.16 43.17 -4.00
N SER A 9 26.91 43.18 -2.66
CA SER A 9 27.99 43.01 -1.70
C SER A 9 28.64 41.62 -1.88
N LYS A 10 29.97 41.55 -1.85
CA LYS A 10 30.74 40.29 -2.01
C LYS A 10 30.18 39.10 -1.21
N PRO A 11 29.73 39.27 0.09
CA PRO A 11 29.13 38.18 0.85
C PRO A 11 27.82 37.67 0.24
N LEU A 12 26.98 38.54 -0.34
CA LEU A 12 25.72 38.13 -0.98
C LEU A 12 25.95 37.29 -2.23
N LEU A 13 26.98 37.61 -3.01
CA LEU A 13 27.36 36.83 -4.19
C LEU A 13 27.88 35.45 -3.79
N ILE A 14 28.68 35.34 -2.73
CA ILE A 14 29.21 34.08 -2.20
C ILE A 14 28.08 33.20 -1.68
N THR A 15 27.11 33.77 -0.97
CA THR A 15 25.93 33.03 -0.47
C THR A 15 25.09 32.49 -1.63
N LEU A 16 24.87 33.28 -2.67
CA LEU A 16 24.12 32.85 -3.87
C LEU A 16 24.80 31.71 -4.59
N ILE A 17 26.13 31.76 -4.74
CA ILE A 17 26.93 30.69 -5.35
C ILE A 17 26.83 29.41 -4.52
N LEU A 18 26.92 29.49 -3.18
CA LEU A 18 26.78 28.35 -2.28
C LEU A 18 25.41 27.68 -2.40
N VAL A 19 24.34 28.46 -2.44
CA VAL A 19 22.99 27.96 -2.64
C VAL A 19 22.85 27.25 -3.99
N LEU A 20 23.38 27.83 -5.07
CA LEU A 20 23.35 27.20 -6.40
C LEU A 20 24.15 25.89 -6.44
N VAL A 21 25.30 25.83 -5.76
CA VAL A 21 26.10 24.59 -5.67
C VAL A 21 25.35 23.51 -4.90
N ILE A 22 24.68 23.86 -3.79
CA ILE A 22 23.84 22.91 -3.04
C ILE A 22 22.69 22.41 -3.90
N PHE A 23 21.97 23.28 -4.60
CA PHE A 23 20.93 22.89 -5.54
C PHE A 23 21.43 21.97 -6.65
N PHE A 24 22.61 22.25 -7.20
CA PHE A 24 23.23 21.43 -8.24
C PHE A 24 23.64 20.05 -7.71
N ILE A 25 24.18 19.98 -6.50
CA ILE A 25 24.51 18.71 -5.84
C ILE A 25 23.25 17.89 -5.58
N LEU A 26 22.19 18.51 -5.04
CA LEU A 26 20.90 17.85 -4.81
C LEU A 26 20.27 17.38 -6.15
N PHE A 27 20.38 18.17 -7.20
CA PHE A 27 19.90 17.78 -8.54
C PHE A 27 20.68 16.58 -9.10
N ILE A 28 22.02 16.55 -8.93
CA ILE A 28 22.85 15.40 -9.36
C ILE A 28 22.52 14.15 -8.55
N ILE A 29 22.33 14.28 -7.23
CA ILE A 29 21.97 13.16 -6.36
C ILE A 29 20.59 12.61 -6.77
N ASN A 30 19.62 13.49 -7.01
CA ASN A 30 18.28 13.10 -7.43
C ASN A 30 18.28 12.46 -8.83
N LYS A 31 19.08 12.97 -9.75
CA LYS A 31 19.23 12.40 -11.09
C LYS A 31 20.00 11.07 -11.08
N ARG A 32 20.98 10.88 -10.20
CA ARG A 32 21.67 9.60 -10.02
C ARG A 32 20.73 8.55 -9.42
N SER A 33 19.89 8.93 -8.44
CA SER A 33 18.88 8.03 -7.88
C SER A 33 17.89 7.54 -8.94
N SER A 34 17.46 8.42 -9.86
CA SER A 34 16.51 8.05 -10.92
C SER A 34 17.14 7.21 -12.05
N ASN A 35 18.44 7.32 -12.27
CA ASN A 35 19.12 6.61 -13.37
C ASN A 35 19.55 5.18 -13.02
N ASN A 36 19.68 4.83 -11.75
CA ASN A 36 20.10 3.49 -11.34
C ASN A 36 19.03 2.41 -11.60
N TYR A 37 17.76 2.79 -11.72
CA TYR A 37 16.65 1.83 -11.88
C TYR A 37 16.41 1.45 -13.35
N SER A 38 16.83 2.27 -14.29
CA SER A 38 16.71 1.92 -15.72
C SER A 38 17.54 0.69 -16.07
N SER A 39 18.66 0.46 -15.37
CA SER A 39 19.53 -0.71 -15.55
C SER A 39 18.91 -2.01 -15.00
N LEU A 40 17.99 -1.91 -14.03
CA LEU A 40 17.29 -3.07 -13.46
C LEU A 40 16.06 -3.47 -14.28
N LYS A 41 15.57 -2.62 -15.18
CA LYS A 41 14.42 -2.95 -16.03
C LYS A 41 14.75 -4.05 -17.01
N LYS A 42 13.91 -5.06 -17.07
CA LYS A 42 14.00 -6.15 -18.05
C LYS A 42 13.71 -5.68 -19.47
N ASP A 43 12.70 -4.83 -19.64
CA ASP A 43 12.32 -4.22 -20.92
C ASP A 43 12.30 -2.70 -20.74
N THR A 44 13.21 -2.00 -21.39
CA THR A 44 13.35 -0.54 -21.27
C THR A 44 12.18 0.24 -21.87
N LYS A 45 11.37 -0.38 -22.73
CA LYS A 45 10.20 0.23 -23.36
C LYS A 45 8.95 0.18 -22.49
N LYS A 46 8.95 -0.66 -21.44
CA LYS A 46 7.84 -0.82 -20.53
C LYS A 46 8.10 -0.09 -19.22
N ASP A 47 7.03 0.30 -18.54
CA ASP A 47 7.14 0.81 -17.16
C ASP A 47 7.65 -0.27 -16.21
N ILE A 48 8.06 0.16 -15.00
CA ILE A 48 8.54 -0.75 -13.96
C ILE A 48 7.45 -1.76 -13.53
N ILE A 49 6.19 -1.34 -13.62
CA ILE A 49 5.00 -2.18 -13.51
C ILE A 49 4.15 -1.94 -14.75
N TYR A 50 3.68 -2.99 -15.38
CA TYR A 50 2.74 -2.91 -16.48
C TYR A 50 1.66 -3.99 -16.38
N THR A 51 0.51 -3.76 -17.01
CA THR A 51 -0.53 -4.77 -17.13
C THR A 51 -0.08 -5.87 -18.09
N TYR A 52 0.06 -7.08 -17.57
CA TYR A 52 0.43 -8.28 -18.33
C TYR A 52 -0.78 -8.92 -18.98
N GLU A 53 -1.88 -9.00 -18.26
CA GLU A 53 -3.11 -9.62 -18.69
C GLU A 53 -4.29 -8.74 -18.29
N GLU A 54 -5.20 -8.52 -19.25
CA GLU A 54 -6.42 -7.75 -19.05
C GLU A 54 -7.63 -8.63 -19.39
N SER A 55 -8.63 -8.63 -18.53
CA SER A 55 -9.93 -9.24 -18.78
C SER A 55 -11.01 -8.17 -18.79
N SER A 56 -11.52 -7.85 -19.97
CA SER A 56 -12.62 -6.90 -20.14
C SER A 56 -13.91 -7.36 -19.47
N ARG A 57 -14.16 -8.69 -19.42
CA ARG A 57 -15.35 -9.29 -18.81
C ARG A 57 -15.40 -9.07 -17.30
N SER A 58 -14.27 -9.25 -16.60
CA SER A 58 -14.17 -9.09 -15.14
C SER A 58 -13.63 -7.73 -14.75
N ARG A 59 -13.23 -6.87 -15.71
CA ARG A 59 -12.48 -5.62 -15.45
C ARG A 59 -11.24 -5.86 -14.59
N SER A 60 -10.53 -6.94 -14.89
CA SER A 60 -9.34 -7.35 -14.14
C SER A 60 -8.09 -6.94 -14.87
N TYR A 61 -7.10 -6.51 -14.09
CA TYR A 61 -5.79 -6.09 -14.57
C TYR A 61 -4.73 -6.81 -13.74
N ILE A 62 -4.03 -7.77 -14.34
CA ILE A 62 -2.98 -8.54 -13.68
C ILE A 62 -1.64 -7.87 -13.99
N PRO A 63 -0.89 -7.39 -12.99
CA PRO A 63 0.37 -6.71 -13.23
C PRO A 63 1.53 -7.68 -13.45
N GLN A 64 2.58 -7.14 -14.05
CA GLN A 64 3.89 -7.75 -14.08
C GLN A 64 4.97 -6.74 -13.68
N ILE A 65 5.85 -7.16 -12.78
CA ILE A 65 7.03 -6.39 -12.36
C ILE A 65 8.12 -6.57 -13.41
N ASN A 66 8.54 -5.45 -14.00
CA ASN A 66 9.50 -5.41 -15.09
C ASN A 66 10.93 -5.21 -14.56
N LEU A 67 11.40 -6.15 -13.76
CA LEU A 67 12.76 -6.12 -13.18
C LEU A 67 13.53 -7.41 -13.49
N PHE A 68 14.84 -7.24 -13.66
CA PHE A 68 15.81 -8.34 -13.71
C PHE A 68 16.18 -8.77 -12.28
N SER A 69 15.28 -9.46 -11.60
CA SER A 69 15.58 -10.03 -10.29
C SER A 69 14.89 -11.39 -10.15
N LEU A 70 15.49 -12.28 -9.38
CA LEU A 70 14.89 -13.60 -9.09
C LEU A 70 13.60 -13.46 -8.29
N ASP A 71 13.55 -12.50 -7.37
CA ASP A 71 12.37 -12.24 -6.56
C ASP A 71 11.23 -11.66 -7.40
N ALA A 72 11.51 -10.70 -8.30
CA ALA A 72 10.50 -10.19 -9.22
C ALA A 72 9.93 -11.31 -10.13
N LEU A 73 10.78 -12.24 -10.60
CA LEU A 73 10.33 -13.40 -11.39
C LEU A 73 9.43 -14.34 -10.58
N LYS A 74 9.77 -14.57 -9.31
CA LYS A 74 9.00 -15.40 -8.37
C LYS A 74 7.62 -14.77 -8.08
N ILE A 75 7.63 -13.47 -7.73
CA ILE A 75 6.41 -12.69 -7.46
C ILE A 75 5.52 -12.66 -8.69
N ASN A 76 6.06 -12.43 -9.89
CA ASN A 76 5.28 -12.42 -11.12
C ASN A 76 4.56 -13.77 -11.37
N LYS A 77 5.23 -14.90 -11.12
CA LYS A 77 4.61 -16.23 -11.23
C LYS A 77 3.49 -16.41 -10.21
N GLU A 78 3.72 -15.96 -8.98
CA GLU A 78 2.75 -16.02 -7.89
C GLU A 78 1.52 -15.12 -8.20
N ILE A 79 1.73 -13.87 -8.62
CA ILE A 79 0.66 -12.94 -9.02
C ILE A 79 -0.21 -13.56 -10.10
N ILE A 80 0.40 -14.08 -11.17
CA ILE A 80 -0.35 -14.67 -12.29
C ILE A 80 -1.15 -15.90 -11.83
N LYS A 81 -0.50 -16.78 -11.07
CA LYS A 81 -1.15 -17.99 -10.55
C LYS A 81 -2.35 -17.64 -9.67
N ASP A 82 -2.13 -16.85 -8.61
CA ASP A 82 -3.17 -16.52 -7.64
C ASP A 82 -4.32 -15.73 -8.28
N SER A 83 -4.00 -14.80 -9.18
CA SER A 83 -5.02 -14.02 -9.89
C SER A 83 -5.88 -14.88 -10.81
N ARG A 84 -5.28 -15.82 -11.53
CA ARG A 84 -6.03 -16.75 -12.39
C ARG A 84 -6.87 -17.73 -11.59
N GLU A 85 -6.30 -18.34 -10.54
CA GLU A 85 -7.05 -19.23 -9.63
C GLU A 85 -8.25 -18.50 -8.99
N TYR A 86 -8.08 -17.22 -8.63
CA TYR A 86 -9.16 -16.40 -8.10
C TYR A 86 -10.25 -16.10 -9.13
N LEU A 87 -9.87 -15.80 -10.36
CA LEU A 87 -10.81 -15.44 -11.46
C LEU A 87 -11.48 -16.66 -12.06
N ASP A 88 -10.81 -17.83 -12.08
CA ASP A 88 -11.33 -19.10 -12.65
C ASP A 88 -12.42 -19.74 -11.77
N SER A 89 -12.60 -19.29 -10.54
CA SER A 89 -13.73 -19.73 -9.74
C SER A 89 -15.04 -19.25 -10.38
N ASN A 90 -16.03 -20.14 -10.46
CA ASN A 90 -17.31 -19.94 -11.18
C ASN A 90 -18.20 -18.77 -10.68
N THR A 91 -17.69 -17.85 -9.92
CA THR A 91 -18.39 -16.67 -9.42
C THR A 91 -18.23 -15.51 -10.41
N PRO A 92 -19.33 -14.99 -10.99
CA PRO A 92 -19.28 -14.04 -12.11
C PRO A 92 -18.84 -12.62 -11.76
N ASN A 93 -18.67 -12.30 -10.47
CA ASN A 93 -18.46 -10.94 -9.98
C ASN A 93 -17.07 -10.68 -9.42
N LYS A 94 -16.10 -11.56 -9.72
CA LYS A 94 -14.72 -11.41 -9.27
C LYS A 94 -13.91 -10.50 -10.17
N SER A 95 -13.07 -9.68 -9.56
CA SER A 95 -12.09 -8.90 -10.30
C SER A 95 -10.78 -8.76 -9.50
N VAL A 96 -9.69 -8.60 -10.25
CA VAL A 96 -8.36 -8.31 -9.70
C VAL A 96 -7.89 -6.99 -10.27
N ILE A 97 -7.56 -6.06 -9.39
CA ILE A 97 -6.95 -4.80 -9.77
C ILE A 97 -5.65 -4.60 -9.00
N TYR A 98 -4.79 -3.74 -9.48
CA TYR A 98 -3.56 -3.43 -8.80
C TYR A 98 -3.32 -1.93 -8.72
N ASN A 99 -2.51 -1.54 -7.74
CA ASN A 99 -1.87 -0.23 -7.68
C ASN A 99 -0.40 -0.43 -7.31
N TYR A 100 0.44 0.55 -7.63
CA TYR A 100 1.83 0.54 -7.22
C TYR A 100 2.30 1.94 -6.86
N ASN A 101 3.31 2.00 -6.01
CA ASN A 101 3.98 3.23 -5.65
C ASN A 101 5.49 3.00 -5.70
N TYR A 102 6.17 4.00 -6.20
CA TYR A 102 7.60 4.05 -6.22
C TYR A 102 8.07 5.23 -5.37
N TYR A 103 8.78 4.95 -4.30
CA TYR A 103 9.31 5.96 -3.41
C TYR A 103 10.77 5.68 -3.07
N LYS A 104 11.66 6.62 -3.45
CA LYS A 104 13.12 6.45 -3.37
C LYS A 104 13.56 5.19 -4.11
N ASP A 105 14.01 4.20 -3.37
CA ASP A 105 14.50 2.90 -3.85
C ASP A 105 13.53 1.74 -3.52
N LYS A 106 12.31 2.05 -3.12
CA LYS A 106 11.30 1.04 -2.77
C LYS A 106 10.17 1.07 -3.80
N LEU A 107 9.90 -0.11 -4.37
CA LEU A 107 8.76 -0.36 -5.23
C LEU A 107 7.73 -1.16 -4.45
N SER A 108 6.57 -0.59 -4.24
CA SER A 108 5.45 -1.25 -3.56
C SER A 108 4.35 -1.57 -4.55
N VAL A 109 3.81 -2.77 -4.48
CA VAL A 109 2.69 -3.25 -5.31
C VAL A 109 1.61 -3.78 -4.40
N VAL A 110 0.36 -3.39 -4.64
CA VAL A 110 -0.81 -3.95 -3.97
C VAL A 110 -1.77 -4.51 -5.01
N LEU A 111 -2.13 -5.78 -4.82
CA LEU A 111 -3.24 -6.40 -5.54
C LEU A 111 -4.48 -6.33 -4.65
N THR A 112 -5.58 -5.97 -5.26
CA THR A 112 -6.90 -5.96 -4.64
C THR A 112 -7.77 -6.96 -5.37
N TYR A 113 -8.16 -7.99 -4.67
CA TYR A 113 -9.11 -9.00 -5.12
C TYR A 113 -10.49 -8.58 -4.64
N LYS A 114 -11.42 -8.41 -5.58
CA LYS A 114 -12.79 -8.00 -5.32
C LYS A 114 -13.73 -9.14 -5.64
N ASP A 115 -14.69 -9.37 -4.76
CA ASP A 115 -15.78 -10.31 -4.95
C ASP A 115 -17.09 -9.65 -4.54
N ILE A 116 -18.20 -10.13 -5.11
CA ILE A 116 -19.53 -9.82 -4.61
C ILE A 116 -20.08 -11.12 -4.06
N ASN A 117 -20.29 -11.17 -2.74
CA ASN A 117 -20.79 -12.35 -2.07
C ASN A 117 -22.27 -12.65 -2.45
N ASP A 118 -22.77 -13.79 -2.01
CA ASP A 118 -24.13 -14.24 -2.31
C ASP A 118 -25.23 -13.26 -1.83
N ASN A 119 -24.91 -12.39 -0.87
CA ASN A 119 -25.79 -11.34 -0.37
C ASN A 119 -25.74 -10.05 -1.20
N GLY A 120 -24.92 -10.00 -2.25
CA GLY A 120 -24.70 -8.81 -3.07
C GLY A 120 -23.74 -7.79 -2.45
N GLU A 121 -22.99 -8.15 -1.41
CA GLU A 121 -22.06 -7.26 -0.71
C GLU A 121 -20.68 -7.38 -1.32
N LEU A 122 -19.99 -6.24 -1.43
CA LEU A 122 -18.65 -6.15 -1.98
C LEU A 122 -17.60 -6.57 -0.95
N GLU A 123 -16.87 -7.64 -1.24
CA GLU A 123 -15.75 -8.12 -0.45
C GLU A 123 -14.42 -7.79 -1.12
N PHE A 124 -13.41 -7.49 -0.28
CA PHE A 124 -12.06 -7.25 -0.75
C PHE A 124 -11.04 -8.07 0.04
N SER A 125 -10.02 -8.53 -0.66
CA SER A 125 -8.79 -9.01 -0.03
C SER A 125 -7.57 -8.40 -0.70
N PHE A 126 -6.46 -8.36 0.03
CA PHE A 126 -5.25 -7.68 -0.43
C PHE A 126 -4.05 -8.61 -0.39
N LYS A 127 -3.14 -8.39 -1.31
CA LYS A 127 -1.79 -8.94 -1.29
C LYS A 127 -0.81 -7.86 -1.68
N THR A 128 0.24 -7.68 -0.89
CA THR A 128 1.23 -6.63 -1.12
C THR A 128 2.62 -7.22 -1.29
N TYR A 129 3.44 -6.53 -2.07
CA TYR A 129 4.85 -6.82 -2.23
C TYR A 129 5.63 -5.50 -2.15
N VAL A 130 6.73 -5.50 -1.43
CA VAL A 130 7.67 -4.38 -1.40
C VAL A 130 9.03 -4.89 -1.83
N LEU A 131 9.60 -4.28 -2.85
CA LEU A 131 10.91 -4.62 -3.39
C LEU A 131 11.90 -3.50 -3.12
N ASP A 132 13.09 -3.87 -2.70
CA ASP A 132 14.22 -2.97 -2.52
C ASP A 132 15.05 -2.90 -3.81
N LEU A 133 14.92 -1.80 -4.53
CA LEU A 133 15.63 -1.60 -5.80
C LEU A 133 17.10 -1.25 -5.59
N SER A 134 17.50 -0.83 -4.40
CA SER A 134 18.91 -0.63 -4.05
C SER A 134 19.62 -1.96 -3.78
N ASN A 135 18.86 -3.03 -3.55
CA ASN A 135 19.33 -4.40 -3.34
C ASN A 135 18.81 -5.32 -4.44
N ASP A 136 19.13 -5.02 -5.70
CA ASP A 136 18.82 -5.79 -6.91
C ASP A 136 17.34 -6.18 -7.07
N GLY A 137 16.42 -5.40 -6.50
CA GLY A 137 14.99 -5.69 -6.54
C GLY A 137 14.60 -6.91 -5.71
N SER A 138 15.29 -7.14 -4.60
CA SER A 138 14.93 -8.18 -3.63
C SER A 138 13.62 -7.84 -2.90
N VAL A 139 12.83 -8.86 -2.57
CA VAL A 139 11.62 -8.67 -1.78
C VAL A 139 11.98 -8.39 -0.32
N MET A 140 11.32 -7.41 0.25
CA MET A 140 11.47 -7.07 1.67
C MET A 140 10.53 -7.92 2.52
N SER A 141 11.05 -8.44 3.63
CA SER A 141 10.18 -9.07 4.64
C SER A 141 9.36 -8.03 5.40
N ASP A 142 8.27 -8.46 6.03
CA ASP A 142 7.46 -7.60 6.91
C ASP A 142 8.32 -6.93 7.99
N SER A 143 9.27 -7.67 8.56
CA SER A 143 10.17 -7.15 9.58
C SER A 143 11.05 -6.02 9.03
N ASP A 144 11.58 -6.17 7.81
CA ASP A 144 12.40 -5.14 7.18
C ASP A 144 11.59 -3.88 6.89
N ILE A 145 10.35 -4.07 6.41
CA ILE A 145 9.43 -2.94 6.15
C ILE A 145 9.12 -2.21 7.46
N LEU A 146 8.77 -2.93 8.52
CA LEU A 146 8.44 -2.32 9.81
C LEU A 146 9.64 -1.60 10.43
N ASN A 147 10.85 -2.17 10.30
CA ASN A 147 12.09 -1.56 10.79
C ASN A 147 12.41 -0.22 10.10
N LEU A 148 12.02 -0.03 8.82
CA LEU A 148 12.18 1.27 8.15
C LEU A 148 11.40 2.41 8.82
N TYR A 149 10.37 2.07 9.60
CA TYR A 149 9.48 3.03 10.26
C TYR A 149 9.60 3.01 11.78
N ASP A 150 10.60 2.30 12.32
CA ASP A 150 10.80 2.13 13.77
C ASP A 150 9.53 1.66 14.48
N ILE A 151 8.77 0.77 13.85
CA ILE A 151 7.53 0.23 14.38
C ILE A 151 7.61 -1.30 14.54
N THR A 152 7.04 -1.81 15.62
CA THR A 152 6.94 -3.26 15.87
C THR A 152 5.58 -3.81 15.43
N LYS A 153 5.49 -5.15 15.28
CA LYS A 153 4.19 -5.82 15.08
C LYS A 153 3.19 -5.45 16.17
N MET A 154 3.62 -5.41 17.44
CA MET A 154 2.78 -4.96 18.56
C MET A 154 2.33 -3.50 18.39
N GLY A 155 3.20 -2.63 17.87
CA GLY A 155 2.86 -1.25 17.53
C GLY A 155 1.74 -1.17 16.50
N ILE A 156 1.82 -1.99 15.44
CA ILE A 156 0.75 -2.10 14.43
C ILE A 156 -0.55 -2.61 15.08
N ASP A 157 -0.49 -3.66 15.90
CA ASP A 157 -1.68 -4.18 16.59
C ASP A 157 -2.37 -3.11 17.44
N ASN A 158 -1.60 -2.32 18.17
CA ASN A 158 -2.12 -1.23 19.01
C ASN A 158 -2.77 -0.12 18.16
N LEU A 159 -2.16 0.24 17.02
CA LEU A 159 -2.73 1.22 16.11
C LEU A 159 -4.04 0.74 15.50
N ILE A 160 -4.10 -0.53 15.09
CA ILE A 160 -5.31 -1.13 14.56
C ILE A 160 -6.41 -1.19 15.63
N LYS A 161 -6.09 -1.65 16.85
CA LYS A 161 -7.04 -1.66 17.97
C LYS A 161 -7.60 -0.27 18.27
N LYS A 162 -6.73 0.74 18.31
CA LYS A 162 -7.17 2.12 18.52
C LYS A 162 -8.16 2.56 17.44
N LYS A 163 -7.83 2.29 16.18
CA LYS A 163 -8.70 2.65 15.05
C LYS A 163 -10.02 1.91 15.07
N LEU A 164 -10.01 0.61 15.45
CA LEU A 164 -11.23 -0.17 15.62
C LEU A 164 -12.08 0.34 16.78
N TYR A 165 -11.47 0.89 17.83
CA TYR A 165 -12.21 1.54 18.90
C TYR A 165 -12.97 2.76 18.41
N ASP A 166 -12.33 3.59 17.57
CA ASP A 166 -12.99 4.75 16.96
C ASP A 166 -14.18 4.33 16.09
N VAL A 167 -14.01 3.25 15.31
CA VAL A 167 -15.10 2.67 14.48
C VAL A 167 -16.23 2.11 15.36
N TYR A 168 -15.88 1.38 16.43
CA TYR A 168 -16.86 0.88 17.38
C TYR A 168 -17.70 2.00 17.99
N GLN A 169 -17.07 3.09 18.42
CA GLN A 169 -17.78 4.25 18.97
C GLN A 169 -18.71 4.90 17.94
N ASP A 170 -18.29 4.99 16.69
CA ASP A 170 -19.12 5.50 15.60
C ASP A 170 -20.33 4.58 15.33
N GLU A 171 -20.14 3.25 15.30
CA GLU A 171 -21.21 2.27 15.10
C GLU A 171 -22.19 2.25 16.27
N VAL A 172 -21.72 2.41 17.52
CA VAL A 172 -22.59 2.57 18.69
C VAL A 172 -23.40 3.86 18.60
N SER A 173 -22.77 4.96 18.22
CA SER A 173 -23.45 6.27 18.07
C SER A 173 -24.54 6.25 17.01
N LYS A 174 -24.40 5.41 15.98
CA LYS A 174 -25.38 5.20 14.90
C LYS A 174 -26.42 4.13 15.21
N ASN A 175 -26.42 3.57 16.42
CA ASN A 175 -27.28 2.46 16.84
C ASN A 175 -27.15 1.20 15.93
N ILE A 176 -25.99 1.00 15.30
CA ILE A 176 -25.66 -0.21 14.55
C ILE A 176 -25.32 -1.34 15.54
N ILE A 177 -24.62 -1.00 16.62
CA ILE A 177 -24.26 -1.89 17.71
C ILE A 177 -24.90 -1.40 19.01
N ASP A 178 -25.55 -2.31 19.75
CA ASP A 178 -25.93 -2.03 21.12
C ASP A 178 -24.75 -2.34 22.05
N SER A 179 -24.22 -1.31 22.71
CA SER A 179 -23.08 -1.45 23.63
C SER A 179 -23.42 -2.27 24.88
N ASN A 180 -24.69 -2.45 25.22
CA ASN A 180 -25.11 -3.32 26.32
C ASN A 180 -25.07 -4.80 25.92
N GLU A 181 -25.31 -5.11 24.64
CA GLU A 181 -25.26 -6.49 24.12
C GLU A 181 -23.82 -6.88 23.69
N CYS A 182 -23.04 -5.94 23.18
CA CYS A 182 -21.68 -6.17 22.70
C CYS A 182 -20.77 -4.99 23.05
N ASP A 183 -19.97 -5.16 24.10
CA ASP A 183 -18.91 -4.23 24.47
C ASP A 183 -17.74 -4.26 23.48
N TYR A 184 -16.75 -3.40 23.66
CA TYR A 184 -15.61 -3.34 22.76
C TYR A 184 -14.79 -4.64 22.68
N LEU A 185 -14.71 -5.43 23.76
CA LEU A 185 -14.01 -6.71 23.74
C LEU A 185 -14.79 -7.76 22.93
N CYS A 186 -16.11 -7.79 23.07
CA CYS A 186 -17.00 -8.56 22.22
C CYS A 186 -16.82 -8.16 20.74
N TYR A 187 -16.81 -6.87 20.45
CA TYR A 187 -16.61 -6.33 19.12
C TYR A 187 -15.28 -6.77 18.48
N LEU A 188 -14.19 -6.71 19.24
CA LEU A 188 -12.89 -7.21 18.78
C LEU A 188 -12.92 -8.71 18.47
N LYS A 189 -13.57 -9.52 19.29
CA LYS A 189 -13.72 -10.96 19.05
C LYS A 189 -14.50 -11.26 17.77
N LEU A 190 -15.57 -10.52 17.54
CA LEU A 190 -16.39 -10.65 16.33
C LEU A 190 -15.61 -10.33 15.05
N ARG A 191 -14.60 -9.47 15.14
CA ARG A 191 -13.72 -9.12 14.02
C ARG A 191 -12.55 -10.10 13.80
N GLY A 192 -12.51 -11.20 14.55
CA GLY A 192 -11.49 -12.25 14.39
C GLY A 192 -10.06 -11.81 14.76
N THR A 193 -9.90 -11.02 15.82
CA THR A 193 -8.73 -10.20 16.03
C THR A 193 -7.89 -10.62 17.24
N ASN A 194 -7.24 -11.76 17.20
CA ASN A 194 -6.22 -12.05 18.24
C ASN A 194 -4.83 -11.52 17.86
N ASN A 195 -4.47 -11.48 16.55
CA ASN A 195 -3.19 -11.00 16.05
C ASN A 195 -3.39 -10.23 14.75
N PHE A 196 -3.56 -8.92 14.85
CA PHE A 196 -3.82 -8.08 13.67
C PHE A 196 -2.65 -8.00 12.71
N SER A 197 -1.41 -8.02 13.22
CA SER A 197 -0.22 -7.91 12.40
C SER A 197 0.06 -9.14 11.54
N GLU A 198 -0.39 -10.34 11.93
CA GLU A 198 -0.11 -11.59 11.21
C GLU A 198 -0.78 -11.65 9.83
N ASN A 199 -1.92 -10.98 9.66
CA ASN A 199 -2.65 -10.96 8.39
C ASN A 199 -2.69 -9.55 7.77
N SER A 200 -1.78 -8.67 8.18
CA SER A 200 -1.66 -7.34 7.61
C SER A 200 -0.76 -7.36 6.38
N ASN A 201 -1.12 -6.56 5.40
CA ASN A 201 -0.36 -6.37 4.17
C ASN A 201 0.28 -4.99 4.22
N TYR A 202 1.59 -4.91 4.12
CA TYR A 202 2.36 -3.68 4.23
C TYR A 202 2.68 -3.11 2.85
N TYR A 203 2.54 -1.80 2.72
CA TYR A 203 2.73 -1.07 1.47
C TYR A 203 3.35 0.29 1.78
N ILE A 204 4.27 0.74 0.95
CA ILE A 204 4.89 2.05 1.09
C ILE A 204 4.27 2.99 0.05
N GLU A 205 3.59 4.06 0.51
CA GLU A 205 2.95 5.04 -0.34
C GLU A 205 3.50 6.45 -0.02
N ASN A 206 4.23 7.03 -0.95
CA ASN A 206 4.82 8.38 -0.81
C ASN A 206 5.65 8.56 0.48
N GLY A 207 6.34 7.50 0.90
CA GLY A 207 7.16 7.49 2.10
C GLY A 207 6.42 7.15 3.40
N HIS A 208 5.13 6.88 3.34
CA HIS A 208 4.33 6.45 4.48
C HIS A 208 4.11 4.93 4.45
N LEU A 209 4.17 4.30 5.61
CA LEU A 209 3.74 2.92 5.76
C LEU A 209 2.21 2.88 5.72
N VAL A 210 1.67 2.10 4.82
CA VAL A 210 0.24 1.83 4.70
C VAL A 210 0.00 0.36 5.03
N VAL A 211 -0.98 0.10 5.88
CA VAL A 211 -1.37 -1.25 6.25
C VAL A 211 -2.74 -1.55 5.64
N TYR A 212 -2.81 -2.59 4.81
CA TYR A 212 -4.05 -3.11 4.28
C TYR A 212 -4.52 -4.30 5.12
N ARG A 213 -5.74 -4.24 5.57
CA ARG A 213 -6.35 -5.32 6.35
C ARG A 213 -7.83 -5.41 6.05
N SER A 214 -8.34 -6.63 5.94
CA SER A 214 -9.78 -6.90 5.89
C SER A 214 -10.28 -7.32 7.27
N PHE A 215 -11.45 -6.84 7.66
CA PHE A 215 -12.10 -7.18 8.91
C PHE A 215 -13.53 -7.61 8.65
N ASN A 216 -14.07 -8.46 9.52
CA ASN A 216 -15.50 -8.70 9.54
C ASN A 216 -16.21 -7.49 10.14
N VAL A 217 -17.21 -6.98 9.46
CA VAL A 217 -18.08 -5.91 9.97
C VAL A 217 -19.33 -6.54 10.60
N TYR A 218 -19.69 -6.05 11.77
CA TYR A 218 -20.95 -6.43 12.41
C TYR A 218 -22.03 -5.46 11.96
N THR A 219 -23.06 -5.97 11.26
CA THR A 219 -24.24 -5.19 10.89
C THR A 219 -25.49 -5.86 11.45
N LYS A 220 -26.39 -5.07 12.07
CA LYS A 220 -27.71 -5.52 12.49
C LYS A 220 -28.71 -5.13 11.40
N TYR A 221 -29.20 -6.10 10.64
CA TYR A 221 -30.23 -5.86 9.63
C TYR A 221 -31.44 -6.73 9.94
N LYS A 222 -32.63 -6.13 10.19
CA LYS A 222 -33.91 -6.81 10.44
C LYS A 222 -33.81 -7.96 11.48
N GLU A 223 -33.17 -7.71 12.61
CA GLU A 223 -32.96 -8.69 13.69
C GLU A 223 -31.93 -9.81 13.39
N GLU A 224 -31.42 -9.91 12.18
CA GLU A 224 -30.33 -10.83 11.85
C GLU A 224 -28.97 -10.12 11.95
N LYS A 225 -27.97 -10.87 12.45
CA LYS A 225 -26.59 -10.38 12.57
C LYS A 225 -25.79 -10.86 11.37
N TYR A 226 -25.33 -9.92 10.54
CA TYR A 226 -24.46 -10.21 9.41
C TYR A 226 -23.03 -9.81 9.71
N PHE A 227 -22.12 -10.61 9.17
CA PHE A 227 -20.69 -10.29 9.21
C PHE A 227 -20.23 -10.04 7.78
N THR A 228 -19.80 -8.83 7.49
CA THR A 228 -19.15 -8.49 6.23
C THR A 228 -17.68 -8.26 6.47
N ARG A 229 -16.86 -8.45 5.42
CA ARG A 229 -15.47 -8.04 5.46
C ARG A 229 -15.39 -6.56 5.09
N ASP A 230 -14.83 -5.75 5.96
CA ASP A 230 -14.56 -4.36 5.70
C ASP A 230 -13.05 -4.13 5.53
N ASN A 231 -12.71 -3.13 4.73
CA ASN A 231 -11.34 -2.87 4.33
C ASN A 231 -10.83 -1.59 4.96
N PHE A 232 -9.80 -1.73 5.80
CA PHE A 232 -9.17 -0.58 6.41
C PHE A 232 -7.77 -0.35 5.81
N LYS A 233 -7.59 0.79 5.19
CA LYS A 233 -6.28 1.33 4.84
C LYS A 233 -5.85 2.24 5.98
N PHE A 234 -4.83 1.82 6.73
CA PHE A 234 -4.23 2.63 7.78
C PHE A 234 -2.96 3.29 7.24
N ILE A 235 -2.84 4.60 7.44
CA ILE A 235 -1.60 5.31 7.18
C ILE A 235 -0.87 5.41 8.51
N VAL A 236 0.27 4.77 8.58
CA VAL A 236 1.24 4.87 9.66
C VAL A 236 2.36 5.78 9.17
N LYS A 237 3.01 6.54 10.03
CA LYS A 237 4.04 7.53 9.74
C LYS A 237 4.86 7.29 8.50
#